data_94518bc2fafab54f7f70cd026cdb08b2
#
_entry.id   94518bc2fafab54f7f70cd026cdb08b2
#
_cell.length_a   1.000
_cell.length_b   1.000
_cell.length_c   1.000
_cell.angle_alpha   90.00
_cell.angle_beta   90.00
_cell.angle_gamma   90.00
#
_symmetry.space_group_name_H-M   'P 1'
#
loop_
_entity.id
_entity.type
_entity.pdbx_description
1 polymer ?
#
loop_
_entity_poly.entity_id
_entity_poly.type
_entity_poly.pdbx_seq_one_letter_code
_entity_poly.pdbx_strand_id
1 'polypeptide(L)'
;MLPLLLSRYPEHAKKLIKAGMYKEVKSVMNEQEFDKHFTPPYNPWEQRFCLAPGGDFFAPIRDGKATMVTGHIETFTETGIKMKTGEHIEADFIISATGLTMQQNFPFSTIKTTIDGKEYKAADHMLYNAFMVSDVPNFAFIVGYTNASWTLKADISSRYFTKLLNYMKENDLAKVVPQEDPNTKVTREVFSGGLTSGYFARSGKVLPKQGTQWPWKGGAHYLVDLFNMTFGEVSKDSLQFEATAKKLL
;
A
#
# COMPACT_ATOMS: atom_id res chain seq x y z
N MET A 1 6.88 -3.30 -15.92
CA MET A 1 6.51 -4.10 -17.10
C MET A 1 5.94 -5.47 -16.75
N LEU A 2 6.61 -6.30 -15.96
CA LEU A 2 6.12 -7.63 -15.55
C LEU A 2 4.75 -7.61 -14.84
N PRO A 3 4.46 -6.74 -13.84
CA PRO A 3 3.15 -6.70 -13.19
C PRO A 3 1.97 -6.41 -14.14
N LEU A 4 2.18 -5.56 -15.13
CA LEU A 4 1.18 -5.22 -16.16
C LEU A 4 0.87 -6.42 -17.08
N LEU A 5 1.90 -7.20 -17.45
CA LEU A 5 1.72 -8.42 -18.23
C LEU A 5 1.01 -9.51 -17.43
N LEU A 6 1.36 -9.66 -16.15
CA LEU A 6 0.75 -10.65 -15.27
C LEU A 6 -0.72 -10.33 -14.97
N SER A 7 -1.07 -9.04 -14.82
CA SER A 7 -2.46 -8.62 -14.62
C SER A 7 -3.31 -8.74 -15.89
N ARG A 8 -2.69 -8.62 -17.07
CA ARG A 8 -3.39 -8.78 -18.38
C ARG A 8 -3.72 -10.22 -18.71
N TYR A 9 -2.90 -11.17 -18.24
CA TYR A 9 -3.06 -12.60 -18.50
C TYR A 9 -2.94 -13.42 -17.20
N PRO A 10 -3.88 -13.25 -16.25
CA PRO A 10 -3.74 -13.81 -14.91
C PRO A 10 -3.66 -15.33 -14.89
N GLU A 11 -4.39 -16.03 -15.74
CA GLU A 11 -4.38 -17.50 -15.79
C GLU A 11 -3.03 -18.06 -16.30
N HIS A 12 -2.43 -17.40 -17.28
CA HIS A 12 -1.09 -17.79 -17.76
C HIS A 12 -0.04 -17.49 -16.68
N ALA A 13 -0.17 -16.35 -16.01
CA ALA A 13 0.70 -15.97 -14.92
C ALA A 13 0.63 -16.99 -13.77
N LYS A 14 -0.58 -17.39 -13.35
CA LYS A 14 -0.79 -18.43 -12.33
C LYS A 14 -0.08 -19.73 -12.71
N LYS A 15 -0.29 -20.21 -13.94
CA LYS A 15 0.34 -21.47 -14.42
C LYS A 15 1.86 -21.41 -14.37
N LEU A 16 2.47 -20.30 -14.84
CA LEU A 16 3.91 -20.14 -14.84
C LEU A 16 4.49 -20.07 -13.42
N ILE A 17 3.86 -19.29 -12.55
CA ILE A 17 4.27 -19.15 -11.15
C ILE A 17 4.14 -20.49 -10.44
N LYS A 18 2.99 -21.17 -10.60
CA LYS A 18 2.73 -22.50 -10.03
C LYS A 18 3.79 -23.51 -10.47
N ALA A 19 4.06 -23.59 -11.78
CA ALA A 19 5.07 -24.52 -12.32
C ALA A 19 6.47 -24.23 -11.76
N GLY A 20 6.83 -22.95 -11.64
CA GLY A 20 8.10 -22.56 -11.02
C GLY A 20 8.22 -22.98 -9.56
N MET A 21 7.18 -22.73 -8.74
CA MET A 21 7.16 -23.11 -7.33
C MET A 21 7.13 -24.64 -7.15
N TYR A 22 6.31 -25.35 -7.94
CA TYR A 22 6.19 -26.80 -7.84
C TYR A 22 7.52 -27.51 -8.16
N LYS A 23 8.28 -26.98 -9.13
CA LYS A 23 9.62 -27.50 -9.44
C LYS A 23 10.54 -27.56 -8.21
N GLU A 24 10.35 -26.61 -7.28
CA GLU A 24 11.18 -26.54 -6.07
C GLU A 24 10.88 -27.63 -5.05
N VAL A 25 9.67 -28.18 -5.03
CA VAL A 25 9.23 -29.14 -3.98
C VAL A 25 8.70 -30.48 -4.52
N LYS A 26 8.68 -30.70 -5.82
CA LYS A 26 8.15 -31.93 -6.45
C LYS A 26 8.83 -33.22 -6.01
N SER A 27 10.00 -33.16 -5.41
CA SER A 27 10.71 -34.31 -4.86
C SER A 27 10.12 -34.84 -3.53
N VAL A 28 9.39 -33.97 -2.82
CA VAL A 28 8.88 -34.26 -1.46
C VAL A 28 7.38 -34.03 -1.32
N MET A 29 6.71 -33.44 -2.34
CA MET A 29 5.31 -33.11 -2.33
C MET A 29 4.67 -33.43 -3.68
N ASN A 30 3.55 -34.11 -3.69
CA ASN A 30 2.79 -34.37 -4.92
C ASN A 30 1.98 -33.13 -5.34
N GLU A 31 1.44 -33.15 -6.55
CA GLU A 31 0.73 -31.98 -7.12
C GLU A 31 -0.55 -31.63 -6.36
N GLN A 32 -1.29 -32.62 -5.86
CA GLN A 32 -2.52 -32.41 -5.10
C GLN A 32 -2.24 -31.73 -3.75
N GLU A 33 -1.20 -32.17 -3.07
CA GLU A 33 -0.75 -31.57 -1.83
C GLU A 33 -0.21 -30.16 -2.05
N PHE A 34 0.56 -29.97 -3.13
CA PHE A 34 1.05 -28.65 -3.53
C PHE A 34 -0.13 -27.67 -3.78
N ASP A 35 -1.15 -28.11 -4.49
CA ASP A 35 -2.32 -27.29 -4.77
C ASP A 35 -3.06 -26.85 -3.52
N LYS A 36 -3.17 -27.73 -2.54
CA LYS A 36 -3.77 -27.41 -1.24
C LYS A 36 -3.05 -26.25 -0.54
N HIS A 37 -1.73 -26.18 -0.65
CA HIS A 37 -0.91 -25.23 0.10
C HIS A 37 -0.53 -23.97 -0.69
N PHE A 38 -0.38 -24.07 -2.00
CA PHE A 38 0.21 -23.01 -2.84
C PHE A 38 -0.69 -22.49 -3.96
N THR A 39 -1.99 -22.78 -3.92
CA THR A 39 -2.95 -22.21 -4.87
C THR A 39 -3.90 -21.25 -4.16
N PRO A 40 -3.53 -19.97 -4.04
CA PRO A 40 -4.39 -18.97 -3.41
C PRO A 40 -5.64 -18.68 -4.27
N PRO A 41 -6.77 -18.28 -3.65
CA PRO A 41 -8.03 -18.00 -4.35
C PRO A 41 -8.03 -16.68 -5.15
N TYR A 42 -6.94 -15.93 -5.13
CA TYR A 42 -6.79 -14.65 -5.80
C TYR A 42 -5.74 -14.71 -6.92
N ASN A 43 -5.79 -13.72 -7.81
CA ASN A 43 -4.84 -13.62 -8.91
C ASN A 43 -3.51 -12.99 -8.46
N PRO A 44 -2.40 -13.28 -9.15
CA PRO A 44 -1.15 -12.56 -8.95
C PRO A 44 -1.38 -11.04 -9.06
N TRP A 45 -0.87 -10.28 -8.08
CA TRP A 45 -1.01 -8.81 -7.96
C TRP A 45 -2.40 -8.29 -7.52
N GLU A 46 -3.42 -9.11 -7.35
CA GLU A 46 -4.62 -8.71 -6.60
C GLU A 46 -4.32 -8.54 -5.11
N GLN A 47 -3.32 -9.25 -4.62
CA GLN A 47 -2.70 -9.03 -3.31
C GLN A 47 -1.20 -8.84 -3.47
N ARG A 48 -0.54 -8.41 -2.41
CA ARG A 48 0.91 -8.20 -2.44
C ARG A 48 1.63 -9.49 -2.79
N PHE A 49 2.35 -9.49 -3.89
CA PHE A 49 3.16 -10.62 -4.33
C PHE A 49 4.61 -10.41 -3.90
N CYS A 50 5.08 -11.27 -2.99
CA CYS A 50 6.46 -11.24 -2.49
C CYS A 50 7.25 -12.37 -3.11
N LEU A 51 8.40 -12.03 -3.68
CA LEU A 51 9.35 -13.02 -4.19
C LEU A 51 10.24 -13.51 -3.04
N ALA A 52 10.52 -14.81 -3.01
CA ALA A 52 11.55 -15.43 -2.17
C ALA A 52 12.73 -15.84 -3.07
N PRO A 53 13.66 -14.90 -3.37
CA PRO A 53 14.80 -15.19 -4.23
C PRO A 53 15.70 -16.24 -3.55
N GLY A 54 16.33 -17.11 -4.36
CA GLY A 54 17.21 -18.16 -3.84
C GLY A 54 16.53 -19.43 -3.35
N GLY A 55 15.19 -19.49 -3.31
CA GLY A 55 14.46 -20.69 -2.87
C GLY A 55 14.51 -20.96 -1.37
N ASP A 56 14.91 -19.98 -0.56
CA ASP A 56 15.09 -20.11 0.91
C ASP A 56 13.81 -20.58 1.62
N PHE A 57 12.64 -20.26 1.06
CA PHE A 57 11.36 -20.72 1.58
C PHE A 57 11.14 -22.22 1.32
N PHE A 58 11.57 -22.74 0.18
CA PHE A 58 11.32 -24.11 -0.23
C PHE A 58 12.41 -25.09 0.26
N ALA A 59 13.61 -24.60 0.50
CA ALA A 59 14.72 -25.45 0.96
C ALA A 59 14.42 -26.19 2.27
N PRO A 60 13.91 -25.55 3.34
CA PRO A 60 13.56 -26.26 4.56
C PRO A 60 12.47 -27.32 4.36
N ILE A 61 11.53 -27.12 3.43
CA ILE A 61 10.50 -28.10 3.10
C ILE A 61 11.13 -29.32 2.43
N ARG A 62 12.01 -29.11 1.44
CA ARG A 62 12.75 -30.20 0.79
C ARG A 62 13.63 -31.02 1.77
N ASP A 63 14.20 -30.31 2.72
CA ASP A 63 15.08 -30.90 3.72
C ASP A 63 14.32 -31.58 4.87
N GLY A 64 12.98 -31.57 4.85
CA GLY A 64 12.13 -32.13 5.91
C GLY A 64 12.19 -31.38 7.24
N LYS A 65 12.70 -30.14 7.23
CA LYS A 65 12.82 -29.27 8.41
C LYS A 65 11.61 -28.34 8.61
N ALA A 66 10.73 -28.24 7.62
CA ALA A 66 9.51 -27.45 7.68
C ALA A 66 8.34 -28.21 7.03
N THR A 67 7.16 -28.05 7.60
CA THR A 67 5.91 -28.63 7.08
C THR A 67 4.90 -27.52 6.84
N MET A 68 4.12 -27.67 5.77
CA MET A 68 3.02 -26.73 5.46
C MET A 68 1.70 -27.27 5.99
N VAL A 69 0.97 -26.45 6.73
CA VAL A 69 -0.40 -26.74 7.16
C VAL A 69 -1.31 -25.60 6.70
N THR A 70 -2.33 -25.94 5.90
CA THR A 70 -3.32 -24.98 5.42
C THR A 70 -4.67 -25.27 6.06
N GLY A 71 -5.21 -24.31 6.78
CA GLY A 71 -6.50 -24.43 7.46
C GLY A 71 -6.80 -23.24 8.36
N HIS A 72 -7.89 -23.35 9.08
CA HIS A 72 -8.31 -22.35 10.05
C HIS A 72 -7.98 -22.80 11.46
N ILE A 73 -7.35 -21.92 12.22
CA ILE A 73 -7.08 -22.13 13.64
C ILE A 73 -8.43 -22.05 14.41
N GLU A 74 -8.68 -23.02 15.28
CA GLU A 74 -9.79 -22.97 16.24
C GLU A 74 -9.36 -22.22 17.49
N THR A 75 -8.26 -22.65 18.10
CA THR A 75 -7.72 -22.03 19.32
C THR A 75 -6.24 -22.38 19.51
N PHE A 76 -5.59 -21.64 20.39
CA PHE A 76 -4.28 -21.97 20.93
C PHE A 76 -4.46 -22.80 22.21
N THR A 77 -3.57 -23.77 22.41
CA THR A 77 -3.55 -24.65 23.58
C THR A 77 -2.22 -24.48 24.32
N GLU A 78 -2.07 -25.11 25.47
CA GLU A 78 -0.80 -25.12 26.22
C GLU A 78 0.35 -25.81 25.47
N THR A 79 0.04 -26.70 24.54
CA THR A 79 1.04 -27.51 23.81
C THR A 79 1.08 -27.20 22.31
N GLY A 80 0.33 -26.18 21.82
CA GLY A 80 0.35 -25.88 20.40
C GLY A 80 -0.91 -25.22 19.85
N ILE A 81 -1.33 -25.63 18.67
CA ILE A 81 -2.44 -25.03 17.91
C ILE A 81 -3.47 -26.12 17.55
N LYS A 82 -4.73 -25.89 17.93
CA LYS A 82 -5.85 -26.71 17.49
C LYS A 82 -6.49 -26.12 16.24
N MET A 83 -6.57 -26.93 15.18
CA MET A 83 -7.21 -26.56 13.93
C MET A 83 -8.71 -26.86 13.96
N LYS A 84 -9.53 -26.12 13.18
CA LYS A 84 -10.97 -26.41 13.02
C LYS A 84 -11.27 -27.80 12.42
N THR A 85 -10.29 -28.41 11.80
CA THR A 85 -10.36 -29.80 11.32
C THR A 85 -10.28 -30.83 12.43
N GLY A 86 -9.97 -30.41 13.65
CA GLY A 86 -9.67 -31.28 14.79
C GLY A 86 -8.20 -31.67 14.92
N GLU A 87 -7.36 -31.39 13.93
CA GLU A 87 -5.92 -31.60 13.97
C GLU A 87 -5.29 -30.74 15.06
N HIS A 88 -4.33 -31.30 15.80
CA HIS A 88 -3.51 -30.58 16.77
C HIS A 88 -2.05 -30.53 16.29
N ILE A 89 -1.51 -29.33 16.22
CA ILE A 89 -0.13 -29.06 15.83
C ILE A 89 0.65 -28.75 17.11
N GLU A 90 1.55 -29.60 17.50
CA GLU A 90 2.43 -29.37 18.64
C GLU A 90 3.46 -28.31 18.34
N ALA A 91 3.69 -27.40 19.28
CA ALA A 91 4.66 -26.31 19.14
C ALA A 91 5.12 -25.79 20.49
N ASP A 92 6.43 -25.69 20.68
CA ASP A 92 7.06 -25.06 21.85
C ASP A 92 6.99 -23.51 21.74
N PHE A 93 7.06 -22.99 20.49
CA PHE A 93 7.00 -21.57 20.18
C PHE A 93 6.01 -21.30 19.06
N ILE A 94 5.20 -20.26 19.21
CA ILE A 94 4.25 -19.80 18.20
C ILE A 94 4.60 -18.38 17.80
N ILE A 95 4.94 -18.16 16.53
CA ILE A 95 5.24 -16.84 15.98
C ILE A 95 4.03 -16.36 15.19
N SER A 96 3.39 -15.28 15.66
CA SER A 96 2.26 -14.67 14.96
C SER A 96 2.74 -13.74 13.86
N ALA A 97 2.41 -14.07 12.62
CA ALA A 97 2.69 -13.26 11.42
C ALA A 97 1.41 -13.03 10.61
N THR A 98 0.31 -12.66 11.27
CA THR A 98 -1.05 -12.59 10.72
C THR A 98 -1.35 -11.31 9.93
N GLY A 99 -0.34 -10.49 9.67
CA GLY A 99 -0.44 -9.26 8.88
C GLY A 99 -0.63 -8.01 9.73
N LEU A 100 -0.80 -6.86 9.04
CA LEU A 100 -0.83 -5.54 9.64
C LEU A 100 -2.26 -5.08 9.93
N THR A 101 -2.43 -4.30 11.01
CA THR A 101 -3.67 -3.59 11.36
C THR A 101 -3.56 -2.12 10.99
N MET A 102 -3.58 -1.80 9.69
CA MET A 102 -3.41 -0.45 9.19
C MET A 102 -4.43 0.53 9.77
N GLN A 103 -5.67 0.09 9.98
CA GLN A 103 -6.73 0.91 10.56
C GLN A 103 -6.43 1.40 11.98
N GLN A 104 -5.56 0.71 12.72
CA GLN A 104 -5.20 1.05 14.10
C GLN A 104 -3.84 1.72 14.20
N ASN A 105 -2.96 1.49 13.23
CA ASN A 105 -1.55 1.88 13.30
C ASN A 105 -1.14 2.89 12.23
N PHE A 106 -2.07 3.32 11.37
CA PHE A 106 -1.79 4.38 10.42
C PHE A 106 -1.75 5.73 11.17
N PRO A 107 -0.78 6.62 10.90
CA PRO A 107 -0.60 7.85 11.69
C PRO A 107 -1.88 8.67 11.85
N PHE A 108 -2.69 8.82 10.81
CA PHE A 108 -3.94 9.57 10.86
C PHE A 108 -5.06 8.91 11.67
N SER A 109 -4.93 7.63 12.04
CA SER A 109 -5.90 6.95 12.90
C SER A 109 -5.51 7.00 14.37
N THR A 110 -4.23 7.23 14.67
CA THR A 110 -3.71 7.21 16.05
C THR A 110 -3.38 8.59 16.58
N ILE A 111 -3.05 9.54 15.71
CA ILE A 111 -2.68 10.89 16.08
C ILE A 111 -3.93 11.78 16.01
N LYS A 112 -4.32 12.36 17.14
CA LYS A 112 -5.36 13.39 17.15
C LYS A 112 -4.84 14.63 16.45
N THR A 113 -5.44 14.96 15.31
CA THR A 113 -5.05 16.11 14.51
C THR A 113 -6.07 17.23 14.68
N THR A 114 -5.59 18.46 14.87
CA THR A 114 -6.42 19.66 14.88
C THR A 114 -5.81 20.71 13.96
N ILE A 115 -6.67 21.46 13.25
CA ILE A 115 -6.26 22.60 12.42
C ILE A 115 -7.05 23.81 12.92
N ASP A 116 -6.38 24.85 13.34
CA ASP A 116 -6.95 26.06 13.93
C ASP A 116 -7.92 25.75 15.09
N GLY A 117 -7.57 24.75 15.93
CA GLY A 117 -8.35 24.34 17.07
C GLY A 117 -9.56 23.42 16.77
N LYS A 118 -9.84 23.14 15.50
CA LYS A 118 -10.91 22.23 15.08
C LYS A 118 -10.36 20.84 14.81
N GLU A 119 -11.12 19.81 15.21
CA GLU A 119 -10.77 18.43 14.92
C GLU A 119 -10.71 18.20 13.40
N TYR A 120 -9.63 17.56 12.96
CA TYR A 120 -9.40 17.21 11.57
C TYR A 120 -9.40 15.69 11.40
N LYS A 121 -10.20 15.18 10.47
CA LYS A 121 -10.30 13.75 10.14
C LYS A 121 -9.83 13.52 8.71
N ALA A 122 -8.64 13.00 8.55
CA ALA A 122 -8.04 12.74 7.23
C ALA A 122 -8.91 11.87 6.32
N ALA A 123 -9.75 10.99 6.88
CA ALA A 123 -10.68 10.16 6.13
C ALA A 123 -11.80 10.93 5.40
N ASP A 124 -12.05 12.17 5.77
CA ASP A 124 -13.04 13.02 5.10
C ASP A 124 -12.44 13.79 3.91
N HIS A 125 -11.12 13.80 3.78
CA HIS A 125 -10.33 14.60 2.85
C HIS A 125 -9.63 13.77 1.79
N MET A 126 -9.15 14.42 0.71
CA MET A 126 -8.45 13.77 -0.39
C MET A 126 -6.93 13.95 -0.31
N LEU A 127 -6.21 13.08 -1.02
CA LEU A 127 -4.76 13.17 -1.20
C LEU A 127 -4.40 13.92 -2.49
N TYR A 128 -3.68 15.01 -2.35
CA TYR A 128 -3.03 15.71 -3.46
C TYR A 128 -1.73 14.99 -3.82
N ASN A 129 -1.60 14.55 -5.07
CA ASN A 129 -0.45 13.81 -5.60
C ASN A 129 -0.05 12.59 -4.76
N ALA A 130 -0.99 12.06 -3.94
CA ALA A 130 -0.79 10.96 -2.99
C ALA A 130 0.30 11.22 -1.93
N PHE A 131 0.57 12.49 -1.57
CA PHE A 131 1.55 12.80 -0.52
C PHE A 131 1.23 14.03 0.34
N MET A 132 0.22 14.84 0.01
CA MET A 132 -0.31 15.89 0.88
C MET A 132 -1.80 15.66 1.10
N VAL A 133 -2.30 16.02 2.26
CA VAL A 133 -3.73 15.91 2.57
C VAL A 133 -4.39 17.27 2.39
N SER A 134 -5.58 17.33 1.80
CA SER A 134 -6.31 18.58 1.60
C SER A 134 -6.59 19.30 2.92
N ASP A 135 -6.65 20.60 2.87
CA ASP A 135 -6.88 21.53 3.99
C ASP A 135 -5.81 21.50 5.10
N VAL A 136 -4.72 20.75 4.95
CA VAL A 136 -3.61 20.74 5.91
C VAL A 136 -2.46 21.60 5.42
N PRO A 137 -2.13 22.71 6.11
CA PRO A 137 -1.07 23.59 5.70
C PRO A 137 0.31 22.99 5.91
N ASN A 138 1.22 23.18 4.94
CA ASN A 138 2.64 22.84 5.03
C ASN A 138 2.94 21.42 5.47
N PHE A 139 2.05 20.46 5.19
CA PHE A 139 2.20 19.08 5.59
C PHE A 139 2.31 18.16 4.38
N ALA A 140 3.32 17.32 4.38
CA ALA A 140 3.50 16.26 3.40
C ALA A 140 3.98 14.98 4.09
N PHE A 141 3.60 13.84 3.55
CA PHE A 141 4.07 12.55 4.01
C PHE A 141 4.37 11.65 2.81
N ILE A 142 5.33 10.75 2.98
CA ILE A 142 5.76 9.89 1.89
C ILE A 142 5.15 8.51 2.04
N VAL A 143 4.46 8.10 1.00
CA VAL A 143 3.87 6.76 0.86
C VAL A 143 4.27 6.19 -0.50
N GLY A 144 4.57 4.90 -0.53
CA GLY A 144 4.99 4.22 -1.76
C GLY A 144 3.83 3.67 -2.58
N TYR A 145 4.16 3.03 -3.70
CA TYR A 145 3.17 2.29 -4.48
C TYR A 145 2.76 0.99 -3.80
N THR A 146 1.50 0.63 -3.95
CA THR A 146 0.99 -0.68 -3.53
C THR A 146 1.25 -1.76 -4.58
N ASN A 147 1.34 -1.37 -5.86
CA ASN A 147 1.47 -2.24 -7.03
C ASN A 147 2.85 -2.15 -7.72
N ALA A 148 3.80 -1.43 -7.14
CA ALA A 148 5.17 -1.29 -7.63
C ALA A 148 6.15 -1.14 -6.46
N SER A 149 7.44 -0.90 -6.75
CA SER A 149 8.40 -0.63 -5.69
C SER A 149 8.02 0.63 -4.91
N TRP A 150 8.06 0.52 -3.59
CA TRP A 150 7.77 1.61 -2.67
C TRP A 150 8.65 2.84 -2.91
N THR A 151 9.94 2.59 -3.15
CA THR A 151 10.95 3.64 -3.35
C THR A 151 10.72 4.48 -4.61
N LEU A 152 10.10 3.94 -5.66
CA LEU A 152 9.78 4.69 -6.87
C LEU A 152 8.84 5.87 -6.58
N LYS A 153 7.80 5.66 -5.77
CA LYS A 153 6.89 6.75 -5.40
C LYS A 153 7.55 7.71 -4.42
N ALA A 154 8.32 7.19 -3.48
CA ALA A 154 9.06 8.02 -2.54
C ALA A 154 10.01 8.99 -3.25
N ASP A 155 10.76 8.52 -4.25
CA ASP A 155 11.67 9.34 -5.05
C ASP A 155 10.93 10.47 -5.79
N ILE A 156 9.91 10.14 -6.58
CA ILE A 156 9.20 11.18 -7.36
C ILE A 156 8.43 12.15 -6.46
N SER A 157 7.87 11.70 -5.34
CA SER A 157 7.20 12.57 -4.37
C SER A 157 8.19 13.52 -3.70
N SER A 158 9.38 13.05 -3.34
CA SER A 158 10.44 13.89 -2.76
C SER A 158 10.95 14.93 -3.76
N ARG A 159 11.14 14.57 -5.02
CA ARG A 159 11.51 15.51 -6.09
C ARG A 159 10.44 16.59 -6.30
N TYR A 160 9.18 16.18 -6.35
CA TYR A 160 8.07 17.15 -6.50
C TYR A 160 7.97 18.06 -5.27
N PHE A 161 8.15 17.52 -4.07
CA PHE A 161 8.16 18.30 -2.83
C PHE A 161 9.30 19.34 -2.84
N THR A 162 10.50 18.96 -3.28
CA THR A 162 11.62 19.89 -3.46
C THR A 162 11.29 20.98 -4.47
N LYS A 163 10.65 20.64 -5.60
CA LYS A 163 10.19 21.60 -6.60
C LYS A 163 9.16 22.58 -6.00
N LEU A 164 8.23 22.08 -5.19
CA LEU A 164 7.25 22.91 -4.48
C LEU A 164 7.92 23.88 -3.50
N LEU A 165 8.89 23.41 -2.70
CA LEU A 165 9.63 24.26 -1.76
C LEU A 165 10.46 25.34 -2.48
N ASN A 166 11.10 25.02 -3.60
CA ASN A 166 11.81 25.98 -4.41
C ASN A 166 10.86 27.05 -4.98
N TYR A 167 9.71 26.62 -5.51
CA TYR A 167 8.67 27.54 -5.99
C TYR A 167 8.21 28.50 -4.88
N MET A 168 7.96 27.97 -3.67
CA MET A 168 7.58 28.79 -2.52
C MET A 168 8.67 29.78 -2.15
N LYS A 169 9.93 29.35 -2.12
CA LYS A 169 11.08 30.23 -1.81
C LYS A 169 11.24 31.34 -2.85
N GLU A 170 11.16 31.02 -4.15
CA GLU A 170 11.33 31.98 -5.25
C GLU A 170 10.21 33.03 -5.31
N ASN A 171 9.03 32.72 -4.74
CA ASN A 171 7.86 33.59 -4.74
C ASN A 171 7.54 34.19 -3.35
N ASP A 172 8.45 34.09 -2.37
CA ASP A 172 8.26 34.59 -0.99
C ASP A 172 6.97 34.06 -0.32
N LEU A 173 6.68 32.76 -0.51
CA LEU A 173 5.51 32.11 0.03
C LEU A 173 5.85 31.34 1.32
N ALA A 174 5.07 31.56 2.38
CA ALA A 174 5.25 30.92 3.69
C ALA A 174 4.36 29.72 3.90
N LYS A 175 3.21 29.66 3.22
CA LYS A 175 2.22 28.62 3.43
C LYS A 175 1.70 28.09 2.10
N VAL A 176 1.51 26.78 2.04
CA VAL A 176 0.83 26.07 0.97
C VAL A 176 -0.22 25.12 1.57
N VAL A 177 -1.41 25.14 1.01
CA VAL A 177 -2.52 24.27 1.41
C VAL A 177 -3.13 23.65 0.17
N PRO A 178 -3.15 22.32 0.04
CA PRO A 178 -3.93 21.66 -1.01
C PRO A 178 -5.42 21.88 -0.76
N GLN A 179 -6.13 22.39 -1.74
CA GLN A 179 -7.56 22.68 -1.61
C GLN A 179 -8.37 21.93 -2.66
N GLU A 180 -9.39 21.20 -2.19
CA GLU A 180 -10.26 20.42 -3.05
C GLU A 180 -11.16 21.35 -3.89
N ASP A 181 -11.26 21.06 -5.19
CA ASP A 181 -12.33 21.63 -6.00
C ASP A 181 -13.64 20.93 -5.63
N PRO A 182 -14.70 21.68 -5.27
CA PRO A 182 -16.02 21.11 -4.97
C PRO A 182 -16.61 20.23 -6.09
N ASN A 183 -16.15 20.41 -7.32
CA ASN A 183 -16.57 19.61 -8.47
C ASN A 183 -15.76 18.32 -8.65
N THR A 184 -14.71 18.10 -7.86
CA THR A 184 -13.90 16.90 -7.95
C THR A 184 -14.71 15.70 -7.50
N LYS A 185 -14.91 14.73 -8.41
CA LYS A 185 -15.57 13.48 -8.07
C LYS A 185 -14.67 12.63 -7.18
N VAL A 186 -15.17 12.27 -6.02
CA VAL A 186 -14.48 11.40 -5.06
C VAL A 186 -14.72 9.95 -5.44
N THR A 187 -13.68 9.13 -5.44
CA THR A 187 -13.81 7.68 -5.46
C THR A 187 -13.80 7.16 -4.03
N ARG A 188 -14.58 6.11 -3.77
CA ARG A 188 -14.49 5.36 -2.51
C ARG A 188 -13.27 4.44 -2.47
N GLU A 189 -12.56 4.33 -3.57
CA GLU A 189 -11.33 3.54 -3.61
C GLU A 189 -10.28 4.24 -2.75
N VAL A 190 -10.06 3.66 -1.61
CA VAL A 190 -8.90 3.97 -0.79
C VAL A 190 -7.66 3.76 -1.66
N PHE A 191 -6.61 4.48 -1.37
CA PHE A 191 -5.24 4.38 -1.90
C PHE A 191 -4.70 2.93 -1.98
N SER A 192 -5.47 2.04 -2.59
CA SER A 192 -5.15 0.59 -2.66
C SER A 192 -4.37 0.21 -3.91
N GLY A 193 -4.30 1.08 -4.92
CA GLY A 193 -3.68 0.76 -6.20
C GLY A 193 -4.25 -0.51 -6.86
N GLY A 194 -5.50 -0.87 -6.57
CA GLY A 194 -6.14 -2.09 -7.04
C GLY A 194 -5.91 -3.33 -6.17
N LEU A 195 -5.22 -3.21 -5.02
CA LEU A 195 -5.08 -4.33 -4.08
C LEU A 195 -6.41 -4.63 -3.38
N THR A 196 -6.77 -5.91 -3.35
CA THR A 196 -7.98 -6.43 -2.67
C THR A 196 -7.70 -6.92 -1.24
N SER A 197 -6.49 -6.66 -0.72
CA SER A 197 -6.06 -7.10 0.61
C SER A 197 -6.99 -6.56 1.71
N GLY A 198 -7.41 -7.43 2.62
CA GLY A 198 -8.40 -7.12 3.65
C GLY A 198 -8.01 -5.97 4.58
N TYR A 199 -6.71 -5.70 4.79
CA TYR A 199 -6.26 -4.58 5.60
C TYR A 199 -6.55 -3.23 4.95
N PHE A 200 -6.54 -3.11 3.61
CA PHE A 200 -7.00 -1.92 2.91
C PHE A 200 -8.51 -1.74 3.05
N ALA A 201 -9.28 -2.81 2.81
CA ALA A 201 -10.74 -2.75 2.93
C ALA A 201 -11.18 -2.31 4.35
N ARG A 202 -10.51 -2.82 5.38
CA ARG A 202 -10.77 -2.43 6.78
C ARG A 202 -10.35 -0.99 7.09
N SER A 203 -9.36 -0.47 6.36
CA SER A 203 -8.78 0.86 6.62
C SER A 203 -9.50 2.00 5.91
N GLY A 204 -10.50 1.72 5.06
CA GLY A 204 -11.22 2.73 4.28
C GLY A 204 -11.93 3.81 5.11
N LYS A 205 -12.13 3.56 6.42
CA LYS A 205 -12.73 4.52 7.35
C LYS A 205 -11.73 5.51 7.97
N VAL A 206 -10.43 5.24 7.83
CA VAL A 206 -9.37 6.05 8.47
C VAL A 206 -8.39 6.64 7.47
N LEU A 207 -8.34 6.09 6.25
CA LEU A 207 -7.45 6.58 5.19
C LEU A 207 -8.12 7.72 4.40
N PRO A 208 -7.33 8.71 3.94
CA PRO A 208 -7.82 9.74 3.04
C PRO A 208 -8.40 9.16 1.75
N LYS A 209 -9.31 9.89 1.16
CA LYS A 209 -9.95 9.57 -0.12
C LYS A 209 -9.06 9.91 -1.31
N GLN A 210 -9.48 9.49 -2.48
CA GLN A 210 -8.91 9.92 -3.76
C GLN A 210 -9.99 10.51 -4.65
N GLY A 211 -9.57 11.41 -5.54
CA GLY A 211 -10.39 11.89 -6.63
C GLY A 211 -10.29 10.98 -7.86
N THR A 212 -11.08 11.29 -8.88
CA THR A 212 -11.06 10.58 -10.15
C THR A 212 -10.03 11.12 -11.14
N GLN A 213 -9.50 12.32 -10.90
CA GLN A 213 -8.60 13.03 -11.79
C GLN A 213 -7.38 13.56 -11.04
N TRP A 214 -6.30 13.81 -11.78
CA TRP A 214 -5.13 14.54 -11.33
C TRP A 214 -5.52 15.96 -10.87
N PRO A 215 -4.91 16.48 -9.79
CA PRO A 215 -3.87 15.92 -8.93
C PRO A 215 -4.38 15.05 -7.77
N TRP A 216 -5.70 14.84 -7.69
CA TRP A 216 -6.36 14.09 -6.61
C TRP A 216 -6.37 12.57 -6.84
N LYS A 217 -6.01 12.13 -8.05
CA LYS A 217 -5.78 10.72 -8.38
C LYS A 217 -4.29 10.48 -8.57
N GLY A 218 -3.61 10.08 -7.52
CA GLY A 218 -2.18 9.76 -7.58
C GLY A 218 -1.88 8.34 -7.12
N GLY A 219 -0.65 7.87 -7.43
CA GLY A 219 -0.18 6.57 -6.95
C GLY A 219 -0.70 5.35 -7.71
N ALA A 220 -1.40 5.55 -8.82
CA ALA A 220 -1.96 4.44 -9.60
C ALA A 220 -0.95 3.84 -10.60
N HIS A 221 -0.10 4.66 -11.22
CA HIS A 221 0.84 4.22 -12.25
C HIS A 221 2.11 5.05 -12.28
N TYR A 222 3.26 4.39 -12.10
CA TYR A 222 4.57 5.05 -11.97
C TYR A 222 4.90 6.02 -13.12
N LEU A 223 4.74 5.61 -14.38
CA LEU A 223 5.11 6.46 -15.52
C LEU A 223 4.21 7.69 -15.65
N VAL A 224 2.94 7.56 -15.31
CA VAL A 224 1.98 8.69 -15.32
C VAL A 224 2.33 9.67 -14.21
N ASP A 225 2.56 9.17 -13.00
CA ASP A 225 2.96 10.02 -11.87
C ASP A 225 4.32 10.69 -12.12
N LEU A 226 5.30 9.94 -12.66
CA LEU A 226 6.61 10.47 -13.02
C LEU A 226 6.49 11.64 -14.01
N PHE A 227 5.71 11.46 -15.07
CA PHE A 227 5.50 12.51 -16.08
C PHE A 227 4.82 13.73 -15.45
N ASN A 228 3.70 13.54 -14.79
CA ASN A 228 2.91 14.63 -14.22
C ASN A 228 3.67 15.39 -13.12
N MET A 229 4.36 14.69 -12.22
CA MET A 229 5.10 15.33 -11.12
C MET A 229 6.42 15.97 -11.58
N THR A 230 7.05 15.46 -12.64
CA THR A 230 8.28 16.05 -13.18
C THR A 230 7.99 17.27 -14.05
N PHE A 231 7.09 17.13 -15.02
CA PHE A 231 6.84 18.12 -16.05
C PHE A 231 5.60 19.00 -15.79
N GLY A 232 4.66 18.51 -14.95
CA GLY A 232 3.49 19.30 -14.56
C GLY A 232 3.92 20.57 -13.80
N GLU A 233 3.21 21.66 -14.02
CA GLU A 233 3.37 22.86 -13.22
C GLU A 233 2.89 22.63 -11.78
N VAL A 234 3.41 23.40 -10.85
CA VAL A 234 2.86 23.46 -9.49
C VAL A 234 1.45 24.02 -9.61
N SER A 235 0.44 23.19 -9.39
CA SER A 235 -0.96 23.54 -9.67
C SER A 235 -1.44 24.64 -8.73
N LYS A 236 -1.69 25.82 -9.30
CA LYS A 236 -2.24 26.97 -8.57
C LYS A 236 -3.71 26.74 -8.20
N ASP A 237 -4.44 26.00 -9.03
CA ASP A 237 -5.88 25.79 -8.84
C ASP A 237 -6.20 24.81 -7.69
N SER A 238 -5.25 23.91 -7.38
CA SER A 238 -5.39 22.95 -6.29
C SER A 238 -4.47 23.24 -5.11
N LEU A 239 -3.60 24.23 -5.19
CA LEU A 239 -2.72 24.69 -4.12
C LEU A 239 -2.98 26.17 -3.84
N GLN A 240 -3.39 26.47 -2.62
CA GLN A 240 -3.46 27.83 -2.12
C GLN A 240 -2.17 28.21 -1.44
N PHE A 241 -1.67 29.41 -1.75
CA PHE A 241 -0.44 29.94 -1.20
C PHE A 241 -0.69 31.22 -0.41
N GLU A 242 0.02 31.40 0.68
CA GLU A 242 0.08 32.66 1.42
C GLU A 242 1.52 33.18 1.45
N ALA A 243 1.65 34.49 1.21
CA ALA A 243 2.94 35.16 1.23
C ALA A 243 3.55 35.18 2.63
N THR A 244 4.86 35.24 2.70
CA THR A 244 5.59 35.51 3.94
C THR A 244 5.16 36.88 4.48
N ALA A 245 4.74 36.94 5.75
CA ALA A 245 4.46 38.22 6.38
C ALA A 245 5.71 39.11 6.30
N LYS A 246 5.63 40.26 5.59
CA LYS A 246 6.73 41.21 5.60
C LYS A 246 6.95 41.63 7.06
N LYS A 247 8.13 41.34 7.61
CA LYS A 247 8.53 41.96 8.88
C LYS A 247 8.44 43.47 8.66
N LEU A 248 7.49 44.09 9.32
CA LEU A 248 7.51 45.55 9.49
C LEU A 248 8.76 45.83 10.33
N LEU A 249 9.83 46.25 9.65
CA LEU A 249 11.02 46.82 10.28
C LEU A 249 10.67 48.26 10.75
#